data_e42e620c15d0b088ac41cc4aaefe4863
#
_entry.id   e42e620c15d0b088ac41cc4aaefe4863
#
_cell.length_a   1.000
_cell.length_b   1.000
_cell.length_c   1.000
_cell.angle_alpha   90.00
_cell.angle_beta   90.00
_cell.angle_gamma   90.00
#
_symmetry.space_group_name_H-M   'P 1'
#
loop_
_entity.id
_entity.type
_entity.pdbx_description
1 polymer ?
#
loop_
_entity_poly.entity_id
_entity_poly.type
_entity_poly.pdbx_seq_one_letter_code
_entity_poly.pdbx_strand_id
1 'polypeptide(L)'
;LQSRGLGDVYKRQAGEHGWEPVKIYAGEAEKDFLRDTKSNLSKDMGRPVTVTADVYLQDGEELNLDGIRIKVLATPGHTAGGVSYYFPEGGFLICGDTLFQESVGRTDFPTGSMSTLVRSVKEKLFTLPEETVAYPGHGDSTTIGHEKKYNPFCVD
;
A
#
# COMPACT_ATOMS: atom_id res chain seq x y z
N LEU A 1 -5.74 3.54 8.42
CA LEU A 1 -6.61 4.72 8.65
C LEU A 1 -5.83 6.02 8.62
N GLN A 2 -4.62 6.06 9.15
CA GLN A 2 -3.78 7.25 9.08
C GLN A 2 -3.40 7.63 7.65
N SER A 3 -3.21 6.67 6.76
CA SER A 3 -2.91 6.95 5.35
C SER A 3 -4.12 7.47 4.56
N ARG A 4 -5.35 7.13 4.96
CA ARG A 4 -6.56 7.53 4.24
C ARG A 4 -6.99 8.98 4.47
N GLY A 5 -6.71 9.53 5.66
CA GLY A 5 -6.98 10.95 5.97
C GLY A 5 -5.88 11.92 5.54
N LEU A 6 -4.66 11.40 5.30
CA LEU A 6 -3.50 12.22 4.96
C LEU A 6 -3.64 12.91 3.60
N GLY A 7 -4.23 12.25 2.60
CA GLY A 7 -4.41 12.85 1.28
C GLY A 7 -5.20 14.15 1.29
N ASP A 8 -6.34 14.19 1.99
CA ASP A 8 -7.17 15.39 2.09
C ASP A 8 -6.49 16.48 2.95
N VAL A 9 -5.75 16.07 4.00
CA VAL A 9 -4.96 16.99 4.82
C VAL A 9 -3.86 17.63 3.99
N TYR A 10 -3.10 16.86 3.22
CA TYR A 10 -2.03 17.39 2.37
C TYR A 10 -2.56 18.28 1.25
N LYS A 11 -3.69 17.94 0.61
CA LYS A 11 -4.30 18.81 -0.39
C LYS A 11 -4.72 20.15 0.19
N ARG A 12 -5.32 20.14 1.39
CA ARG A 12 -5.71 21.37 2.08
C ARG A 12 -4.49 22.21 2.47
N GLN A 13 -3.46 21.57 3.06
CA GLN A 13 -2.22 22.25 3.42
C GLN A 13 -1.51 22.85 2.21
N ALA A 14 -1.43 22.13 1.09
CA ALA A 14 -0.86 22.66 -0.14
C ALA A 14 -1.61 23.90 -0.61
N GLY A 15 -2.93 23.89 -0.60
CA GLY A 15 -3.76 25.06 -0.95
C GLY A 15 -3.55 26.25 -0.01
N GLU A 16 -3.46 26.02 1.30
CA GLU A 16 -3.20 27.05 2.31
C GLU A 16 -1.82 27.73 2.15
N HIS A 17 -0.84 26.99 1.64
CA HIS A 17 0.52 27.50 1.40
C HIS A 17 0.79 27.94 -0.04
N GLY A 18 -0.20 27.88 -0.92
CA GLY A 18 -0.05 28.24 -2.34
C GLY A 18 0.84 27.30 -3.13
N TRP A 19 1.01 26.05 -2.67
CA TRP A 19 1.74 25.02 -3.38
C TRP A 19 0.85 24.36 -4.45
N GLU A 20 1.48 23.74 -5.45
CA GLU A 20 0.76 22.91 -6.41
C GLU A 20 -0.02 21.79 -5.68
N PRO A 21 -1.26 21.50 -6.09
CA PRO A 21 -2.07 20.48 -5.45
C PRO A 21 -1.38 19.12 -5.50
N VAL A 22 -1.17 18.51 -4.33
CA VAL A 22 -0.64 17.15 -4.24
C VAL A 22 -1.66 16.16 -4.80
N LYS A 23 -1.25 15.35 -5.79
CA LYS A 23 -2.09 14.29 -6.34
C LYS A 23 -2.18 13.10 -5.40
N ILE A 24 -3.36 12.51 -5.31
CA ILE A 24 -3.60 11.26 -4.59
C ILE A 24 -3.56 10.13 -5.60
N TYR A 25 -2.73 9.13 -5.34
CA TYR A 25 -2.63 7.91 -6.13
C TYR A 25 -3.21 6.73 -5.33
N ALA A 26 -3.89 5.82 -6.00
CA ALA A 26 -4.43 4.60 -5.39
C ALA A 26 -4.41 3.45 -6.42
N GLY A 27 -4.43 2.21 -5.95
CA GLY A 27 -4.66 1.06 -6.84
C GLY A 27 -6.05 1.12 -7.48
N GLU A 28 -6.17 0.75 -8.75
CA GLU A 28 -7.43 0.85 -9.50
C GLU A 28 -8.57 0.07 -8.81
N ALA A 29 -8.28 -1.11 -8.28
CA ALA A 29 -9.26 -1.92 -7.57
C ALA A 29 -9.70 -1.36 -6.21
N GLU A 30 -9.05 -0.30 -5.68
CA GLU A 30 -9.49 0.42 -4.47
C GLU A 30 -10.58 1.47 -4.74
N LYS A 31 -10.88 1.77 -5.99
CA LYS A 31 -11.75 2.88 -6.38
C LYS A 31 -13.11 2.86 -5.68
N ASP A 32 -13.79 1.73 -5.73
CA ASP A 32 -15.11 1.58 -5.12
C ASP A 32 -15.01 1.46 -3.59
N PHE A 33 -13.99 0.78 -3.10
CA PHE A 33 -13.71 0.64 -1.67
C PHE A 33 -13.47 2.00 -1.00
N LEU A 34 -12.70 2.89 -1.59
CA LEU A 34 -12.43 4.24 -1.08
C LEU A 34 -13.66 5.13 -1.05
N ARG A 35 -14.63 4.88 -1.93
CA ARG A 35 -15.87 5.66 -2.05
C ARG A 35 -17.01 5.18 -1.16
N ASP A 36 -16.97 3.93 -0.71
CA ASP A 36 -18.01 3.35 0.14
C ASP A 36 -17.60 3.33 1.61
N THR A 37 -18.29 4.17 2.42
CA THR A 37 -17.99 4.32 3.85
C THR A 37 -18.25 3.07 4.69
N LYS A 38 -19.04 2.11 4.18
CA LYS A 38 -19.22 0.79 4.82
C LYS A 38 -18.03 -0.11 4.54
N SER A 39 -17.67 -0.25 3.27
CA SER A 39 -16.55 -1.10 2.85
C SER A 39 -15.24 -0.64 3.45
N ASN A 40 -14.98 0.67 3.47
CA ASN A 40 -13.77 1.24 4.06
C ASN A 40 -13.83 1.41 5.59
N LEU A 41 -14.92 0.94 6.23
CA LEU A 41 -15.16 0.92 7.68
C LEU A 41 -15.18 2.31 8.36
N SER A 42 -15.10 3.40 7.65
CA SER A 42 -15.07 4.74 8.23
C SER A 42 -16.38 5.11 8.91
N LYS A 43 -17.51 4.55 8.43
CA LYS A 43 -18.82 4.71 9.04
C LYS A 43 -18.89 4.07 10.43
N ASP A 44 -18.36 2.86 10.57
CA ASP A 44 -18.38 2.10 11.83
C ASP A 44 -17.47 2.72 12.89
N MET A 45 -16.48 3.50 12.45
CA MET A 45 -15.59 4.27 13.31
C MET A 45 -16.14 5.66 13.68
N GLY A 46 -17.38 5.96 13.33
CA GLY A 46 -18.03 7.22 13.66
C GLY A 46 -17.52 8.44 12.87
N ARG A 47 -16.69 8.24 11.86
CA ARG A 47 -16.14 9.28 10.98
C ARG A 47 -16.25 8.84 9.52
N PRO A 48 -17.44 8.90 8.91
CA PRO A 48 -17.61 8.52 7.51
C PRO A 48 -16.74 9.41 6.60
N VAL A 49 -15.80 8.78 5.89
CA VAL A 49 -14.88 9.45 4.95
C VAL A 49 -14.92 8.71 3.62
N THR A 50 -15.01 9.47 2.54
CA THR A 50 -14.83 8.98 1.18
C THR A 50 -13.61 9.66 0.56
N VAL A 51 -12.80 8.89 -0.17
CA VAL A 51 -11.64 9.41 -0.88
C VAL A 51 -11.79 9.13 -2.38
N THR A 52 -11.48 10.13 -3.18
CA THR A 52 -11.33 9.98 -4.63
C THR A 52 -9.88 10.25 -4.99
N ALA A 53 -9.20 9.25 -5.53
CA ALA A 53 -7.85 9.45 -6.03
C ALA A 53 -7.86 10.25 -7.34
N ASP A 54 -6.81 11.01 -7.59
CA ASP A 54 -6.61 11.74 -8.83
C ASP A 54 -6.08 10.82 -9.93
N VAL A 55 -5.34 9.77 -9.53
CA VAL A 55 -4.76 8.77 -10.44
C VAL A 55 -4.98 7.39 -9.85
N TYR A 56 -5.48 6.49 -10.68
CA TYR A 56 -5.61 5.07 -10.35
C TYR A 56 -4.55 4.27 -11.07
N LEU A 57 -3.82 3.46 -10.31
CA LEU A 57 -2.62 2.74 -10.76
C LEU A 57 -2.91 1.27 -11.01
N GLN A 58 -2.25 0.72 -12.03
CA GLN A 58 -2.30 -0.69 -12.38
C GLN A 58 -1.01 -1.42 -11.99
N ASP A 59 -1.10 -2.76 -11.91
CA ASP A 59 0.06 -3.60 -11.62
C ASP A 59 1.16 -3.44 -12.70
N GLY A 60 2.40 -3.29 -12.25
CA GLY A 60 3.56 -3.14 -13.11
C GLY A 60 3.76 -1.75 -13.71
N GLU A 61 2.87 -0.80 -13.42
CA GLU A 61 3.01 0.58 -13.87
C GLU A 61 4.27 1.23 -13.26
N GLU A 62 4.95 2.06 -14.04
CA GLU A 62 6.09 2.83 -13.57
C GLU A 62 5.75 4.32 -13.54
N LEU A 63 6.01 4.94 -12.40
CA LEU A 63 5.87 6.38 -12.21
C LEU A 63 7.25 7.02 -12.20
N ASN A 64 7.31 8.24 -12.73
CA ASN A 64 8.46 9.12 -12.54
C ASN A 64 7.94 10.43 -11.92
N LEU A 65 8.24 10.62 -10.66
CA LEU A 65 7.84 11.80 -9.89
C LEU A 65 9.11 12.60 -9.55
N ASP A 66 9.32 13.70 -10.25
CA ASP A 66 10.47 14.59 -10.06
C ASP A 66 11.83 13.87 -10.14
N GLY A 67 11.95 12.92 -11.09
CA GLY A 67 13.17 12.12 -11.27
C GLY A 67 13.25 10.87 -10.38
N ILE A 68 12.31 10.66 -9.48
CA ILE A 68 12.22 9.45 -8.67
C ILE A 68 11.40 8.41 -9.42
N ARG A 69 12.03 7.28 -9.77
CA ARG A 69 11.34 6.15 -10.39
C ARG A 69 10.70 5.26 -9.33
N ILE A 70 9.42 4.95 -9.54
CA ILE A 70 8.62 4.11 -8.64
C ILE A 70 7.95 3.04 -9.47
N LYS A 71 8.11 1.77 -9.09
CA LYS A 71 7.39 0.66 -9.69
C LYS A 71 6.20 0.27 -8.81
N VAL A 72 5.03 0.22 -9.40
CA VAL A 72 3.79 -0.19 -8.74
C VAL A 72 3.66 -1.70 -8.79
N LEU A 73 3.46 -2.33 -7.65
CA LEU A 73 3.22 -3.76 -7.51
C LEU A 73 1.83 -3.96 -6.91
N ALA A 74 0.90 -4.55 -7.63
CA ALA A 74 -0.37 -4.93 -7.05
C ALA A 74 -0.15 -6.04 -6.01
N THR A 75 -0.54 -5.78 -4.77
CA THR A 75 -0.41 -6.69 -3.64
C THR A 75 -1.76 -6.87 -2.93
N PRO A 76 -2.77 -7.43 -3.62
CA PRO A 76 -4.08 -7.66 -3.04
C PRO A 76 -4.02 -8.65 -1.88
N GLY A 77 -4.99 -8.54 -0.96
CA GLY A 77 -5.20 -9.51 0.10
C GLY A 77 -5.51 -8.88 1.46
N HIS A 78 -4.86 -7.79 1.85
CA HIS A 78 -5.33 -6.93 2.94
C HIS A 78 -6.64 -6.24 2.51
N THR A 79 -6.61 -5.62 1.34
CA THR A 79 -7.77 -5.20 0.56
C THR A 79 -7.62 -5.70 -0.89
N ALA A 80 -8.69 -5.66 -1.69
CA ALA A 80 -8.64 -6.12 -3.07
C ALA A 80 -7.73 -5.27 -3.97
N GLY A 81 -7.56 -4.00 -3.67
CA GLY A 81 -6.77 -3.07 -4.47
C GLY A 81 -5.46 -2.64 -3.80
N GLY A 82 -4.98 -3.40 -2.80
CA GLY A 82 -3.70 -3.12 -2.16
C GLY A 82 -2.57 -3.03 -3.17
N VAL A 83 -1.72 -2.00 -3.01
CA VAL A 83 -0.53 -1.79 -3.84
C VAL A 83 0.68 -1.52 -2.96
N SER A 84 1.83 -1.94 -3.45
CA SER A 84 3.14 -1.64 -2.88
C SER A 84 3.96 -0.82 -3.87
N TYR A 85 4.79 0.07 -3.37
CA TYR A 85 5.60 0.99 -4.17
C TYR A 85 7.07 0.65 -4.00
N TYR A 86 7.71 0.16 -5.06
CA TYR A 86 9.13 -0.17 -5.07
C TYR A 86 9.94 0.95 -5.69
N PHE A 87 11.00 1.35 -5.00
CA PHE A 87 11.95 2.41 -5.37
C PHE A 87 13.29 1.78 -5.73
N PRO A 88 13.53 1.42 -7.00
CA PRO A 88 14.71 0.65 -7.38
C PRO A 88 16.04 1.35 -7.10
N GLU A 89 16.12 2.67 -7.32
CA GLU A 89 17.33 3.44 -7.03
C GLU A 89 17.63 3.58 -5.54
N GLY A 90 16.58 3.58 -4.71
CA GLY A 90 16.70 3.66 -3.25
C GLY A 90 16.85 2.31 -2.56
N GLY A 91 16.61 1.21 -3.27
CA GLY A 91 16.66 -0.13 -2.70
C GLY A 91 15.61 -0.38 -1.61
N PHE A 92 14.44 0.28 -1.69
CA PHE A 92 13.39 0.12 -0.69
C PHE A 92 11.98 -0.02 -1.28
N LEU A 93 11.08 -0.51 -0.45
CA LEU A 93 9.68 -0.78 -0.76
C LEU A 93 8.79 -0.13 0.32
N ILE A 94 7.74 0.56 -0.09
CA ILE A 94 6.64 0.96 0.81
C ILE A 94 5.50 -0.01 0.55
N CYS A 95 5.21 -0.89 1.51
CA CYS A 95 4.29 -2.01 1.31
C CYS A 95 2.94 -1.87 2.05
N GLY A 96 2.71 -0.75 2.75
CA GLY A 96 1.49 -0.57 3.52
C GLY A 96 1.24 -1.75 4.46
N ASP A 97 0.00 -2.21 4.52
CA ASP A 97 -0.39 -3.34 5.37
C ASP A 97 -0.34 -4.69 4.63
N THR A 98 0.67 -4.87 3.78
CA THR A 98 0.89 -6.13 3.04
C THR A 98 1.89 -7.03 3.78
N LEU A 99 3.09 -6.53 4.09
CA LEU A 99 4.18 -7.28 4.69
C LEU A 99 4.69 -6.55 5.92
N PHE A 100 4.80 -7.25 7.04
CA PHE A 100 5.38 -6.80 8.30
C PHE A 100 6.57 -7.68 8.67
N GLN A 101 7.36 -7.23 9.65
CA GLN A 101 8.42 -8.08 10.20
C GLN A 101 7.83 -9.36 10.78
N GLU A 102 8.21 -10.49 10.20
CA GLU A 102 7.77 -11.86 10.56
C GLU A 102 6.22 -12.01 10.62
N SER A 103 5.51 -11.19 9.83
CA SER A 103 4.05 -11.20 9.78
C SER A 103 3.52 -10.67 8.44
N VAL A 104 2.20 -10.72 8.29
CA VAL A 104 1.47 -10.14 7.14
C VAL A 104 0.26 -9.36 7.63
N GLY A 105 -0.31 -8.53 6.77
CA GLY A 105 -1.49 -7.75 7.09
C GLY A 105 -2.71 -8.61 7.44
N ARG A 106 -3.61 -8.04 8.22
CA ARG A 106 -4.91 -8.68 8.49
C ARG A 106 -5.75 -8.77 7.21
N THR A 107 -6.61 -9.77 7.15
CA THR A 107 -7.41 -10.06 5.95
C THR A 107 -8.90 -10.25 6.23
N ASP A 108 -9.35 -9.78 7.39
CA ASP A 108 -10.75 -9.86 7.85
C ASP A 108 -11.61 -8.68 7.38
N PHE A 109 -11.10 -7.84 6.49
CA PHE A 109 -11.89 -6.83 5.78
C PHE A 109 -12.80 -7.45 4.72
N PRO A 110 -13.88 -6.77 4.30
CA PRO A 110 -14.84 -7.30 3.33
C PRO A 110 -14.22 -7.82 2.01
N THR A 111 -13.08 -7.24 1.61
CA THR A 111 -12.34 -7.62 0.38
C THR A 111 -11.02 -8.34 0.68
N GLY A 112 -10.78 -8.71 1.95
CA GLY A 112 -9.55 -9.35 2.40
C GLY A 112 -9.50 -10.84 2.06
N SER A 113 -8.28 -11.37 1.89
CA SER A 113 -8.05 -12.80 1.62
C SER A 113 -6.61 -13.18 2.01
N MET A 114 -6.43 -14.04 3.01
CA MET A 114 -5.12 -14.48 3.47
C MET A 114 -4.34 -15.22 2.37
N SER A 115 -4.98 -16.11 1.65
CA SER A 115 -4.32 -16.86 0.56
C SER A 115 -3.86 -15.94 -0.57
N THR A 116 -4.65 -14.91 -0.88
CA THR A 116 -4.27 -13.90 -1.88
C THR A 116 -3.12 -13.03 -1.38
N LEU A 117 -3.13 -12.64 -0.10
CA LEU A 117 -2.07 -11.83 0.50
C LEU A 117 -0.73 -12.56 0.51
N VAL A 118 -0.71 -13.80 0.98
CA VAL A 118 0.51 -14.63 0.99
C VAL A 118 1.04 -14.83 -0.44
N ARG A 119 0.16 -15.10 -1.40
CA ARG A 119 0.54 -15.20 -2.81
C ARG A 119 1.14 -13.88 -3.32
N SER A 120 0.54 -12.73 -3.01
CA SER A 120 1.06 -11.42 -3.38
C SER A 120 2.48 -11.20 -2.83
N VAL A 121 2.73 -11.57 -1.58
CA VAL A 121 4.07 -11.49 -0.98
C VAL A 121 5.04 -12.40 -1.72
N LYS A 122 4.72 -13.69 -1.89
CA LYS A 122 5.61 -14.66 -2.54
C LYS A 122 5.89 -14.32 -4.01
N GLU A 123 4.86 -13.98 -4.79
CA GLU A 123 4.98 -13.81 -6.24
C GLU A 123 5.42 -12.40 -6.67
N LYS A 124 5.22 -11.39 -5.81
CA LYS A 124 5.58 -9.99 -6.12
C LYS A 124 6.74 -9.48 -5.27
N LEU A 125 6.61 -9.51 -3.94
CA LEU A 125 7.60 -8.89 -3.08
C LEU A 125 8.88 -9.74 -2.98
N PHE A 126 8.75 -11.07 -2.90
CA PHE A 126 9.91 -11.96 -2.81
C PHE A 126 10.71 -12.09 -4.13
N THR A 127 10.23 -11.51 -5.23
CA THR A 127 11.02 -11.38 -6.47
C THR A 127 12.01 -10.21 -6.45
N LEU A 128 11.86 -9.31 -5.48
CA LEU A 128 12.77 -8.17 -5.29
C LEU A 128 14.12 -8.62 -4.71
N PRO A 129 15.19 -7.83 -4.88
CA PRO A 129 16.48 -8.09 -4.25
C PRO A 129 16.36 -8.28 -2.74
N GLU A 130 17.14 -9.20 -2.17
CA GLU A 130 17.03 -9.57 -0.75
C GLU A 130 17.40 -8.43 0.20
N GLU A 131 18.26 -7.52 -0.23
CA GLU A 131 18.65 -6.31 0.50
C GLU A 131 17.57 -5.21 0.49
N THR A 132 16.49 -5.36 -0.30
CA THR A 132 15.40 -4.38 -0.35
C THR A 132 14.78 -4.21 1.03
N VAL A 133 14.81 -2.99 1.55
CA VAL A 133 14.18 -2.64 2.83
C VAL A 133 12.68 -2.45 2.61
N ALA A 134 11.85 -3.16 3.35
CA ALA A 134 10.40 -3.01 3.33
C ALA A 134 9.94 -2.12 4.49
N TYR A 135 9.23 -1.04 4.16
CA TYR A 135 8.59 -0.13 5.10
C TYR A 135 7.10 -0.40 5.13
N PRO A 136 6.57 -0.99 6.21
CA PRO A 136 5.14 -1.23 6.38
C PRO A 136 4.37 0.03 6.75
N GLY A 137 3.04 -0.06 6.75
CA GLY A 137 2.15 1.01 7.19
C GLY A 137 2.26 1.31 8.69
N HIS A 138 2.70 0.34 9.49
CA HIS A 138 2.98 0.46 10.92
C HIS A 138 3.94 -0.67 11.36
N GLY A 139 4.58 -0.50 12.53
CA GLY A 139 5.61 -1.41 13.02
C GLY A 139 6.99 -1.12 12.45
N ASP A 140 7.92 -2.04 12.70
CA ASP A 140 9.31 -1.89 12.30
C ASP A 140 9.53 -2.27 10.83
N SER A 141 10.56 -1.68 10.21
CA SER A 141 11.00 -2.07 8.88
C SER A 141 11.69 -3.43 8.90
N THR A 142 11.64 -4.13 7.77
CA THR A 142 12.30 -5.41 7.58
C THR A 142 13.01 -5.45 6.23
N THR A 143 13.57 -6.59 5.83
CA THR A 143 14.14 -6.79 4.50
C THR A 143 13.48 -7.98 3.80
N ILE A 144 13.45 -7.94 2.48
CA ILE A 144 12.91 -9.06 1.69
C ILE A 144 13.62 -10.37 2.01
N GLY A 145 14.95 -10.33 2.17
CA GLY A 145 15.74 -11.52 2.52
C GLY A 145 15.41 -12.08 3.90
N HIS A 146 15.15 -11.23 4.89
CA HIS A 146 14.71 -11.65 6.22
C HIS A 146 13.35 -12.37 6.13
N GLU A 147 12.39 -11.75 5.45
CA GLU A 147 11.03 -12.27 5.37
C GLU A 147 10.95 -13.58 4.55
N LYS A 148 11.74 -13.73 3.50
CA LYS A 148 11.87 -15.01 2.77
C LYS A 148 12.28 -16.16 3.68
N LYS A 149 13.07 -15.87 4.70
CA LYS A 149 13.68 -16.88 5.56
C LYS A 149 12.90 -17.16 6.84
N TYR A 150 12.30 -16.13 7.40
CA TYR A 150 11.76 -16.18 8.77
C TYR A 150 10.27 -15.89 8.89
N ASN A 151 9.60 -15.39 7.83
CA ASN A 151 8.19 -15.06 7.92
C ASN A 151 7.32 -16.34 7.98
N PRO A 152 6.65 -16.61 9.12
CA PRO A 152 5.92 -17.88 9.32
C PRO A 152 4.69 -18.04 8.42
N PHE A 153 4.22 -16.98 7.78
CA PHE A 153 3.10 -17.02 6.83
C PHE A 153 3.56 -17.34 5.39
N CYS A 154 4.84 -17.15 5.11
CA CYS A 154 5.38 -17.20 3.75
C CYS A 154 6.45 -18.27 3.55
N VAL A 155 7.01 -18.83 4.62
CA VAL A 155 7.95 -19.98 4.56
C VAL A 155 7.13 -21.26 4.42
N ASP A 156 7.56 -22.20 3.56
CA ASP A 156 6.92 -23.50 3.36
C ASP A 156 7.32 -24.47 4.47
#